data_59bf21c5bfc027caf7e5a9f7e453e1b8
#
_entry.id   59bf21c5bfc027caf7e5a9f7e453e1b8
#
_cell.length_a   1.000
_cell.length_b   1.000
_cell.length_c   1.000
_cell.angle_alpha   90.00
_cell.angle_beta   90.00
_cell.angle_gamma   90.00
#
_symmetry.space_group_name_H-M   'P 1'
#
loop_
_entity.id
_entity.type
_entity.pdbx_description
1 polymer ?
#
loop_
_entity_poly.entity_id
_entity_poly.type
_entity_poly.pdbx_seq_one_letter_code
_entity_poly.pdbx_strand_id
1 'polypeptide(L)'
;MKTFYEFRSETDPDLHGFTDEVSGSKLPSENGPWTFIRQLASEGEWPSGISKAVTAAGVLENGFSLSNYRAAKPIIASDRVEGTAVYDPSGSRIGTIRRLMIEKVSGKVLYADITFGGFLGLGEHHHAIPWEKLSYDKGLGGYRTDITAEQVRGAPAFYGDGMVWPDRERENKARDYWRLPPS
;
A
#
# COMPACT_ATOMS: atom_id res chain seq x y z
N MET A 1 3.87 -31.85 -8.11
CA MET A 1 3.67 -30.40 -7.92
C MET A 1 2.21 -30.22 -7.59
N LYS A 2 1.88 -29.62 -6.44
CA LYS A 2 0.49 -29.46 -6.04
C LYS A 2 -0.08 -28.19 -6.65
N THR A 3 -1.28 -28.28 -7.20
CA THR A 3 -1.96 -27.16 -7.84
C THR A 3 -3.17 -26.77 -6.99
N PHE A 4 -3.42 -25.48 -6.87
CA PHE A 4 -4.59 -24.94 -6.22
C PHE A 4 -5.38 -24.08 -7.22
N TYR A 5 -6.66 -23.97 -6.99
CA TYR A 5 -7.58 -23.19 -7.80
C TYR A 5 -8.25 -22.16 -6.91
N GLU A 6 -8.19 -20.90 -7.31
CA GLU A 6 -8.81 -19.78 -6.62
C GLU A 6 -10.14 -19.43 -7.27
N PHE A 7 -11.14 -19.28 -6.43
CA PHE A 7 -12.49 -18.86 -6.79
C PHE A 7 -12.87 -17.63 -5.95
N ARG A 8 -13.79 -16.83 -6.47
CA ARG A 8 -14.38 -15.70 -5.76
C ARG A 8 -15.88 -15.96 -5.59
N SER A 9 -16.38 -15.66 -4.40
CA SER A 9 -17.83 -15.69 -4.16
C SER A 9 -18.53 -14.58 -4.94
N GLU A 10 -19.68 -14.87 -5.53
CA GLU A 10 -20.52 -13.88 -6.19
C GLU A 10 -21.41 -13.13 -5.18
N THR A 11 -21.66 -13.73 -4.02
CA THR A 11 -22.44 -13.11 -2.94
C THR A 11 -21.58 -12.22 -2.03
N ASP A 12 -20.28 -12.52 -1.91
CA ASP A 12 -19.30 -11.71 -1.19
C ASP A 12 -18.02 -11.55 -2.02
N PRO A 13 -17.87 -10.46 -2.77
CA PRO A 13 -16.72 -10.25 -3.65
C PRO A 13 -15.35 -10.21 -2.95
N ASP A 14 -15.31 -10.02 -1.64
CA ASP A 14 -14.09 -10.03 -0.84
C ASP A 14 -13.76 -11.44 -0.31
N LEU A 15 -14.69 -12.41 -0.43
CA LEU A 15 -14.49 -13.80 -0.03
C LEU A 15 -13.93 -14.62 -1.18
N HIS A 16 -12.77 -15.23 -0.95
CA HIS A 16 -12.10 -16.13 -1.89
C HIS A 16 -12.03 -17.53 -1.32
N GLY A 17 -12.30 -18.52 -2.17
CA GLY A 17 -12.19 -19.93 -1.88
C GLY A 17 -11.03 -20.57 -2.63
N PHE A 18 -10.29 -21.42 -1.97
CA PHE A 18 -9.17 -22.17 -2.55
C PHE A 18 -9.43 -23.67 -2.40
N THR A 19 -9.17 -24.42 -3.44
CA THR A 19 -9.32 -25.88 -3.47
C THR A 19 -8.26 -26.50 -4.38
N ASP A 20 -8.05 -27.81 -4.25
CA ASP A 20 -7.18 -28.57 -5.15
C ASP A 20 -7.95 -29.17 -6.34
N GLU A 21 -9.23 -28.83 -6.48
CA GLU A 21 -10.11 -29.30 -7.54
C GLU A 21 -10.55 -28.17 -8.47
N VAL A 22 -10.41 -28.39 -9.78
CA VAL A 22 -10.66 -27.38 -10.83
C VAL A 22 -12.13 -26.97 -10.94
N SER A 23 -13.06 -27.85 -10.54
CA SER A 23 -14.50 -27.56 -10.62
C SER A 23 -14.99 -26.65 -9.49
N GLY A 24 -14.21 -26.52 -8.39
CA GLY A 24 -14.64 -25.80 -7.21
C GLY A 24 -15.74 -26.48 -6.40
N SER A 25 -16.08 -27.75 -6.70
CA SER A 25 -17.19 -28.48 -6.08
C SER A 25 -17.05 -28.70 -4.57
N LYS A 26 -15.81 -28.59 -4.07
CA LYS A 26 -15.52 -28.69 -2.64
C LYS A 26 -15.79 -27.40 -1.85
N LEU A 27 -16.01 -26.28 -2.55
CA LEU A 27 -16.29 -25.01 -1.90
C LEU A 27 -17.70 -24.98 -1.33
N PRO A 28 -17.90 -24.35 -0.16
CA PRO A 28 -19.20 -24.28 0.50
C PRO A 28 -20.26 -23.60 -0.36
N SER A 29 -21.40 -24.25 -0.57
CA SER A 29 -22.49 -23.73 -1.40
C SER A 29 -23.17 -22.50 -0.78
N GLU A 30 -23.15 -22.37 0.54
CA GLU A 30 -23.71 -21.22 1.26
C GLU A 30 -22.99 -19.91 0.95
N ASN A 31 -21.74 -19.97 0.48
CA ASN A 31 -20.95 -18.81 0.06
C ASN A 31 -20.90 -18.65 -1.46
N GLY A 32 -21.57 -19.55 -2.20
CA GLY A 32 -21.63 -19.52 -3.65
C GLY A 32 -22.72 -18.58 -4.20
N PRO A 33 -22.88 -18.48 -5.50
CA PRO A 33 -22.07 -19.15 -6.54
C PRO A 33 -20.59 -18.74 -6.53
N TRP A 34 -19.72 -19.60 -7.09
CA TRP A 34 -18.29 -19.40 -7.11
C TRP A 34 -17.80 -19.18 -8.54
N THR A 35 -17.12 -18.06 -8.77
CA THR A 35 -16.48 -17.75 -10.06
C THR A 35 -14.99 -18.07 -10.01
N PHE A 36 -14.52 -18.90 -10.96
CA PHE A 36 -13.09 -19.20 -11.12
C PHE A 36 -12.28 -17.96 -11.42
N ILE A 37 -11.16 -17.78 -10.71
CA ILE A 37 -10.24 -16.65 -10.89
C ILE A 37 -8.96 -17.08 -11.58
N ARG A 38 -8.23 -18.05 -10.99
CA ARG A 38 -6.95 -18.50 -11.51
C ARG A 38 -6.50 -19.83 -10.92
N GLN A 39 -5.48 -20.39 -11.55
CA GLN A 39 -4.69 -21.51 -11.05
C GLN A 39 -3.43 -21.01 -10.37
N LEU A 40 -3.07 -21.63 -9.25
CA LEU A 40 -1.90 -21.32 -8.43
C LEU A 40 -1.03 -22.55 -8.27
N ALA A 41 0.25 -22.44 -8.63
CA ALA A 41 1.21 -23.50 -8.37
C ALA A 41 1.74 -23.45 -6.94
N SER A 42 2.02 -24.60 -6.35
CA SER A 42 2.59 -24.68 -4.98
C SER A 42 3.92 -23.93 -4.84
N GLU A 43 4.70 -23.82 -5.91
CA GLU A 43 5.99 -23.10 -5.94
C GLU A 43 5.90 -21.73 -6.65
N GLY A 44 4.71 -21.31 -7.09
CA GLY A 44 4.50 -20.05 -7.80
C GLY A 44 4.25 -18.86 -6.88
N GLU A 45 4.06 -17.70 -7.50
CA GLU A 45 3.61 -16.49 -6.81
C GLU A 45 2.15 -16.62 -6.36
N TRP A 46 1.91 -16.21 -5.14
CA TRP A 46 0.58 -16.20 -4.53
C TRP A 46 0.07 -14.78 -4.36
N PRO A 47 -1.25 -14.58 -4.35
CA PRO A 47 -1.82 -13.26 -4.15
C PRO A 47 -1.32 -12.62 -2.85
N SER A 48 -0.97 -11.34 -2.93
CA SER A 48 -0.57 -10.56 -1.76
C SER A 48 -1.69 -10.57 -0.71
N GLY A 49 -1.35 -10.91 0.53
CA GLY A 49 -2.31 -11.03 1.62
C GLY A 49 -2.86 -12.44 1.85
N ILE A 50 -2.51 -13.41 0.99
CA ILE A 50 -2.85 -14.82 1.18
C ILE A 50 -1.63 -15.58 1.72
N SER A 51 -1.78 -16.22 2.86
CA SER A 51 -0.76 -17.12 3.40
C SER A 51 -0.85 -18.47 2.71
N LYS A 52 0.14 -18.77 1.86
CA LYS A 52 0.27 -20.05 1.17
C LYS A 52 0.21 -21.24 2.13
N ALA A 53 0.92 -21.15 3.26
CA ALA A 53 0.98 -22.22 4.24
C ALA A 53 -0.40 -22.49 4.89
N VAL A 54 -1.10 -21.43 5.29
CA VAL A 54 -2.44 -21.52 5.89
C VAL A 54 -3.45 -22.05 4.89
N THR A 55 -3.43 -21.55 3.65
CA THR A 55 -4.33 -22.02 2.58
C THR A 55 -4.10 -23.49 2.24
N ALA A 56 -2.83 -23.89 2.09
CA ALA A 56 -2.50 -25.28 1.78
C ALA A 56 -2.89 -26.24 2.91
N ALA A 57 -2.72 -25.84 4.16
CA ALA A 57 -3.18 -26.62 5.33
C ALA A 57 -4.71 -26.75 5.34
N GLY A 58 -5.46 -25.67 5.14
CA GLY A 58 -6.92 -25.71 5.09
C GLY A 58 -7.45 -26.58 3.95
N VAL A 59 -6.85 -26.52 2.77
CA VAL A 59 -7.22 -27.40 1.64
C VAL A 59 -6.90 -28.85 1.94
N LEU A 60 -5.80 -29.14 2.64
CA LEU A 60 -5.46 -30.52 3.02
C LEU A 60 -6.42 -31.10 4.05
N GLU A 61 -6.83 -30.30 5.01
CA GLU A 61 -7.69 -30.72 6.12
C GLU A 61 -9.17 -30.83 5.72
N ASN A 62 -9.67 -29.83 4.98
CA ASN A 62 -11.11 -29.66 4.74
C ASN A 62 -11.49 -29.81 3.26
N GLY A 63 -10.52 -30.00 2.35
CA GLY A 63 -10.73 -29.98 0.91
C GLY A 63 -10.81 -28.58 0.31
N PHE A 64 -10.94 -27.55 1.15
CA PHE A 64 -10.95 -26.15 0.77
C PHE A 64 -10.40 -25.26 1.87
N SER A 65 -10.08 -24.01 1.51
CA SER A 65 -9.75 -22.93 2.43
C SER A 65 -10.46 -21.65 2.01
N LEU A 66 -11.06 -20.94 2.96
CA LEU A 66 -11.67 -19.65 2.72
C LEU A 66 -10.76 -18.52 3.23
N SER A 67 -10.71 -17.43 2.51
CA SER A 67 -9.98 -16.24 2.91
C SER A 67 -10.73 -14.98 2.47
N ASN A 68 -11.04 -14.13 3.43
CA ASN A 68 -11.49 -12.78 3.15
C ASN A 68 -10.28 -11.93 2.82
N TYR A 69 -10.03 -11.71 1.54
CA TYR A 69 -9.02 -10.77 1.13
C TYR A 69 -9.53 -9.86 0.03
N ARG A 70 -9.41 -8.61 0.26
CA ARG A 70 -9.51 -7.63 -0.81
C ARG A 70 -8.24 -7.75 -1.64
N ALA A 71 -8.35 -8.27 -2.85
CA ALA A 71 -7.28 -8.08 -3.83
C ALA A 71 -6.96 -6.59 -3.81
N ALA A 72 -5.70 -6.25 -3.50
CA ALA A 72 -5.31 -4.84 -3.44
C ALA A 72 -5.74 -4.21 -4.75
N LYS A 73 -6.73 -3.31 -4.71
CA LYS A 73 -7.11 -2.55 -5.90
C LYS A 73 -5.84 -1.85 -6.34
N PRO A 74 -5.33 -2.10 -7.56
CA PRO A 74 -4.06 -1.52 -8.01
C PRO A 74 -4.16 0.00 -8.14
N ILE A 75 -5.37 0.55 -8.04
CA ILE A 75 -5.67 1.97 -8.19
C ILE A 75 -6.40 2.44 -6.94
N ILE A 76 -5.98 3.58 -6.41
CA ILE A 76 -6.62 4.28 -5.32
C ILE A 76 -6.89 5.72 -5.75
N ALA A 77 -8.02 6.28 -5.38
CA ALA A 77 -8.30 7.70 -5.60
C ALA A 77 -7.37 8.56 -4.71
N SER A 78 -6.86 9.68 -5.23
CA SER A 78 -5.89 10.53 -4.53
C SER A 78 -6.42 11.05 -3.19
N ASP A 79 -7.71 11.38 -3.12
CA ASP A 79 -8.40 11.81 -1.89
C ASP A 79 -8.48 10.72 -0.81
N ARG A 80 -8.27 9.45 -1.18
CA ARG A 80 -8.19 8.32 -0.24
C ARG A 80 -6.79 8.08 0.30
N VAL A 81 -5.78 8.67 -0.32
CA VAL A 81 -4.40 8.69 0.18
C VAL A 81 -4.22 9.83 1.19
N GLU A 82 -4.90 10.94 0.97
CA GLU A 82 -4.91 12.08 1.90
C GLU A 82 -5.49 11.68 3.26
N GLY A 83 -4.91 12.20 4.32
CA GLY A 83 -5.25 11.83 5.70
C GLY A 83 -4.61 10.52 6.20
N THR A 84 -3.92 9.77 5.33
CA THR A 84 -3.28 8.50 5.71
C THR A 84 -2.03 8.75 6.55
N ALA A 85 -1.87 7.97 7.62
CA ALA A 85 -0.72 8.03 8.52
C ALA A 85 0.57 7.55 7.85
N VAL A 86 1.69 8.15 8.26
CA VAL A 86 3.04 7.73 7.86
C VAL A 86 3.82 7.29 9.11
N TYR A 87 4.50 6.15 8.99
CA TYR A 87 5.24 5.50 10.06
C TYR A 87 6.71 5.38 9.71
N ASP A 88 7.56 5.59 10.68
CA ASP A 88 9.01 5.42 10.60
C ASP A 88 9.44 3.94 10.67
N PRO A 89 10.74 3.62 10.56
CA PRO A 89 11.22 2.24 10.67
C PRO A 89 10.92 1.58 12.02
N SER A 90 10.74 2.37 13.09
CA SER A 90 10.38 1.86 14.42
C SER A 90 8.90 1.48 14.54
N GLY A 91 8.07 1.87 13.56
CA GLY A 91 6.62 1.74 13.60
C GLY A 91 5.93 2.89 14.32
N SER A 92 6.66 3.94 14.68
CA SER A 92 6.08 5.15 15.28
C SER A 92 5.46 6.02 14.19
N ARG A 93 4.25 6.53 14.46
CA ARG A 93 3.61 7.48 13.55
C ARG A 93 4.36 8.81 13.58
N ILE A 94 4.88 9.23 12.43
CA ILE A 94 5.66 10.45 12.27
C ILE A 94 4.89 11.58 11.58
N GLY A 95 3.80 11.26 10.89
CA GLY A 95 3.06 12.29 10.18
C GLY A 95 1.79 11.79 9.50
N THR A 96 1.24 12.65 8.66
CA THR A 96 0.03 12.37 7.88
C THR A 96 0.20 12.96 6.49
N ILE A 97 -0.16 12.20 5.45
CA ILE A 97 -0.17 12.69 4.07
C ILE A 97 -1.26 13.75 3.93
N ARG A 98 -0.91 14.95 3.55
CA ARG A 98 -1.83 16.05 3.30
C ARG A 98 -2.30 16.08 1.86
N ARG A 99 -1.37 15.88 0.92
CA ARG A 99 -1.65 15.85 -0.52
C ARG A 99 -0.58 15.09 -1.29
N LEU A 100 -0.93 14.71 -2.51
CA LEU A 100 0.01 14.15 -3.49
C LEU A 100 0.41 15.22 -4.51
N MET A 101 1.67 15.19 -4.90
CA MET A 101 2.23 16.06 -5.92
C MET A 101 2.46 15.27 -7.19
N ILE A 102 1.64 15.56 -8.19
CA ILE A 102 1.54 14.80 -9.43
C ILE A 102 2.16 15.62 -10.55
N GLU A 103 3.11 15.05 -11.28
CA GLU A 103 3.66 15.68 -12.47
C GLU A 103 2.59 15.76 -13.57
N LYS A 104 2.37 16.97 -14.08
CA LYS A 104 1.24 17.25 -15.00
C LYS A 104 1.34 16.52 -16.35
N VAL A 105 2.55 16.26 -16.80
CA VAL A 105 2.79 15.68 -18.14
C VAL A 105 2.67 14.15 -18.08
N SER A 106 3.37 13.52 -17.14
CA SER A 106 3.40 12.05 -17.03
C SER A 106 2.26 11.46 -16.20
N GLY A 107 1.62 12.28 -15.34
CA GLY A 107 0.65 11.81 -14.36
C GLY A 107 1.27 11.04 -13.19
N LYS A 108 2.60 11.03 -13.05
CA LYS A 108 3.28 10.32 -11.95
C LYS A 108 3.22 11.11 -10.66
N VAL A 109 3.00 10.41 -9.55
CA VAL A 109 3.17 10.97 -8.21
C VAL A 109 4.68 11.08 -7.96
N LEU A 110 5.18 12.29 -7.69
CA LEU A 110 6.58 12.54 -7.40
C LEU A 110 6.86 12.64 -5.91
N TYR A 111 5.99 13.33 -5.18
CA TYR A 111 6.13 13.55 -3.74
C TYR A 111 4.78 13.43 -3.02
N ALA A 112 4.85 13.11 -1.73
CA ALA A 112 3.77 13.33 -0.80
C ALA A 112 4.13 14.52 0.12
N ASP A 113 3.23 15.49 0.23
CA ASP A 113 3.29 16.54 1.24
C ASP A 113 2.80 15.96 2.56
N ILE A 114 3.69 15.86 3.53
CA ILE A 114 3.42 15.24 4.82
C ILE A 114 3.53 16.29 5.92
N THR A 115 2.51 16.36 6.77
CA THR A 115 2.57 17.15 8.02
C THR A 115 3.23 16.33 9.11
N PHE A 116 4.26 16.90 9.72
CA PHE A 116 4.99 16.33 10.84
C PHE A 116 4.80 17.18 12.09
N GLY A 117 4.72 16.51 13.25
CA GLY A 117 4.62 17.18 14.53
C GLY A 117 3.23 17.72 14.81
N GLY A 118 3.09 18.46 15.90
CA GLY A 118 1.83 19.05 16.30
C GLY A 118 1.17 18.31 17.46
N PHE A 119 1.74 18.45 18.66
CA PHE A 119 0.93 18.34 19.85
C PHE A 119 0.12 19.65 19.93
N LEU A 120 -1.20 19.56 19.77
CA LEU A 120 -2.14 20.69 19.81
C LEU A 120 -2.03 21.73 18.67
N GLY A 121 -1.62 21.35 17.44
CA GLY A 121 -1.65 22.27 16.30
C GLY A 121 -0.57 23.38 16.32
N LEU A 122 0.35 23.35 17.26
CA LEU A 122 1.46 24.28 17.35
C LEU A 122 2.68 23.69 16.62
N GLY A 123 3.04 24.31 15.48
CA GLY A 123 4.26 23.96 14.75
C GLY A 123 4.10 22.80 13.75
N GLU A 124 3.00 22.75 12.99
CA GLU A 124 2.92 21.85 11.84
C GLU A 124 3.96 22.25 10.79
N HIS A 125 4.89 21.34 10.54
CA HIS A 125 5.87 21.49 9.47
C HIS A 125 5.49 20.64 8.28
N HIS A 126 5.53 21.22 7.09
CA HIS A 126 5.25 20.55 5.83
C HIS A 126 6.54 20.14 5.14
N HIS A 127 6.67 18.86 4.85
CA HIS A 127 7.82 18.32 4.13
C HIS A 127 7.35 17.48 2.94
N ALA A 128 7.95 17.72 1.79
CA ALA A 128 7.74 16.87 0.63
C ALA A 128 8.67 15.65 0.71
N ILE A 129 8.08 14.49 0.90
CA ILE A 129 8.78 13.22 0.89
C ILE A 129 8.61 12.58 -0.49
N PRO A 130 9.69 12.11 -1.13
CA PRO A 130 9.59 11.40 -2.39
C PRO A 130 8.66 10.21 -2.30
N TRP A 131 7.76 10.09 -3.27
CA TRP A 131 6.76 9.00 -3.27
C TRP A 131 7.39 7.61 -3.22
N GLU A 132 8.54 7.43 -3.87
CA GLU A 132 9.28 6.16 -3.88
C GLU A 132 9.83 5.74 -2.50
N LYS A 133 9.88 6.65 -1.54
CA LYS A 133 10.25 6.39 -0.14
C LYS A 133 9.07 5.93 0.72
N LEU A 134 7.89 5.81 0.15
CA LEU A 134 6.67 5.44 0.83
C LEU A 134 6.16 4.09 0.33
N SER A 135 5.92 3.16 1.24
CA SER A 135 5.36 1.84 0.96
C SER A 135 4.11 1.61 1.79
N TYR A 136 2.99 1.29 1.15
CA TYR A 136 1.75 1.04 1.87
C TYR A 136 1.81 -0.26 2.67
N ASP A 137 1.56 -0.17 3.97
CA ASP A 137 1.46 -1.31 4.89
C ASP A 137 -0.01 -1.57 5.24
N LYS A 138 -0.53 -2.70 4.78
CA LYS A 138 -1.92 -3.10 5.01
C LYS A 138 -2.22 -3.36 6.50
N GLY A 139 -1.23 -3.85 7.25
CA GLY A 139 -1.38 -4.15 8.68
C GLY A 139 -1.54 -2.88 9.52
N LEU A 140 -0.85 -1.80 9.11
CA LEU A 140 -0.95 -0.50 9.77
C LEU A 140 -2.06 0.39 9.18
N GLY A 141 -2.59 0.05 8.01
CA GLY A 141 -3.52 0.91 7.28
C GLY A 141 -2.91 2.25 6.88
N GLY A 142 -1.58 2.31 6.67
CA GLY A 142 -0.82 3.51 6.40
C GLY A 142 0.45 3.26 5.62
N TYR A 143 1.25 4.31 5.45
CA TYR A 143 2.51 4.21 4.72
C TYR A 143 3.70 4.06 5.67
N ARG A 144 4.62 3.16 5.34
CA ARG A 144 5.95 3.07 5.94
C ARG A 144 6.96 3.83 5.12
N THR A 145 7.95 4.41 5.80
CA THR A 145 9.12 5.01 5.18
C THR A 145 10.40 4.55 5.88
N ASP A 146 11.53 4.57 5.17
CA ASP A 146 12.86 4.39 5.74
C ASP A 146 13.43 5.68 6.35
N ILE A 147 12.67 6.77 6.29
CA ILE A 147 13.04 8.10 6.75
C ILE A 147 12.70 8.26 8.24
N THR A 148 13.66 8.72 9.02
CA THR A 148 13.46 9.01 10.44
C THR A 148 12.89 10.42 10.67
N ALA A 149 12.26 10.65 11.82
CA ALA A 149 11.77 11.97 12.20
C ALA A 149 12.91 13.03 12.26
N GLU A 150 14.15 12.61 12.56
CA GLU A 150 15.32 13.50 12.57
C GLU A 150 15.70 13.91 11.15
N GLN A 151 15.73 12.99 10.21
CA GLN A 151 15.98 13.28 8.79
C GLN A 151 14.93 14.22 8.23
N VAL A 152 13.67 14.07 8.61
CA VAL A 152 12.61 14.98 8.19
C VAL A 152 12.85 16.40 8.71
N ARG A 153 13.21 16.54 10.00
CA ARG A 153 13.50 17.86 10.59
C ARG A 153 14.71 18.56 9.94
N GLY A 154 15.67 17.79 9.46
CA GLY A 154 16.85 18.30 8.73
C GLY A 154 16.62 18.55 7.25
N ALA A 155 15.47 18.14 6.70
CA ALA A 155 15.19 18.28 5.28
C ALA A 155 15.04 19.77 4.89
N PRO A 156 15.55 20.16 3.71
CA PRO A 156 15.38 21.52 3.22
C PRO A 156 13.89 21.86 3.05
N ALA A 157 13.53 23.11 3.31
CA ALA A 157 12.18 23.58 3.09
C ALA A 157 11.82 23.44 1.60
N PHE A 158 10.82 22.62 1.32
CA PHE A 158 10.35 22.40 -0.05
C PHE A 158 9.48 23.55 -0.54
N TYR A 159 8.67 24.10 0.35
CA TYR A 159 7.83 25.26 0.06
C TYR A 159 8.52 26.57 0.45
N GLY A 160 8.24 27.64 -0.31
CA GLY A 160 8.58 29.00 0.08
C GLY A 160 7.59 29.56 1.10
N ASP A 161 7.85 30.78 1.55
CA ASP A 161 6.93 31.51 2.40
C ASP A 161 5.55 31.60 1.76
N GLY A 162 4.50 31.34 2.55
CA GLY A 162 3.14 31.29 2.05
C GLY A 162 2.79 30.07 1.20
N MET A 163 3.52 28.95 1.34
CA MET A 163 3.29 27.71 0.57
C MET A 163 3.47 27.89 -0.95
N VAL A 164 4.32 28.81 -1.35
CA VAL A 164 4.67 29.01 -2.77
C VAL A 164 5.34 27.75 -3.31
N TRP A 165 4.91 27.34 -4.49
CA TRP A 165 5.43 26.16 -5.19
C TRP A 165 6.96 26.22 -5.33
N PRO A 166 7.69 25.11 -5.14
CA PRO A 166 9.15 25.11 -5.25
C PRO A 166 9.58 25.47 -6.67
N ASP A 167 10.60 26.30 -6.75
CA ASP A 167 11.37 26.49 -7.96
C ASP A 167 12.31 25.27 -8.20
N ARG A 168 12.92 25.24 -9.38
CA ARG A 168 13.83 24.15 -9.75
C ARG A 168 15.01 23.98 -8.79
N GLU A 169 15.48 25.06 -8.17
CA GLU A 169 16.60 25.02 -7.23
C GLU A 169 16.21 24.31 -5.93
N ARG A 170 15.03 24.62 -5.39
CA ARG A 170 14.50 23.95 -4.18
C ARG A 170 14.18 22.49 -4.44
N GLU A 171 13.64 22.20 -5.59
CA GLU A 171 13.39 20.82 -6.00
C GLU A 171 14.69 20.02 -6.07
N ASN A 172 15.74 20.56 -6.71
CA ASN A 172 17.05 19.91 -6.76
C ASN A 172 17.65 19.70 -5.36
N LYS A 173 17.58 20.71 -4.47
CA LYS A 173 18.06 20.58 -3.09
C LYS A 173 17.33 19.46 -2.34
N ALA A 174 16.02 19.35 -2.53
CA ALA A 174 15.25 18.25 -1.92
C ALA A 174 15.66 16.90 -2.51
N ARG A 175 15.83 16.80 -3.81
CA ARG A 175 16.29 15.57 -4.48
C ARG A 175 17.67 15.13 -3.99
N ASP A 176 18.61 16.04 -3.92
CA ASP A 176 19.98 15.77 -3.44
C ASP A 176 19.96 15.29 -1.98
N TYR A 177 19.15 15.95 -1.15
CA TYR A 177 19.00 15.57 0.26
C TYR A 177 18.47 14.12 0.40
N TRP A 178 17.46 13.77 -0.38
CA TRP A 178 16.85 12.44 -0.35
C TRP A 178 17.62 11.40 -1.18
N ARG A 179 18.74 11.78 -1.81
CA ARG A 179 19.58 10.94 -2.69
C ARG A 179 18.79 10.30 -3.83
N LEU A 180 17.93 11.07 -4.45
CA LEU A 180 17.16 10.62 -5.60
C LEU A 180 18.00 10.67 -6.88
N PRO A 181 17.78 9.77 -7.87
CA PRO A 181 18.44 9.85 -9.15
C PRO A 181 18.07 11.16 -9.86
N PRO A 182 18.93 11.69 -10.75
CA PRO A 182 18.59 12.85 -11.57
C PRO A 182 17.34 12.59 -12.41
N SER A 183 16.51 13.60 -12.57
CA SER A 183 15.27 13.59 -13.37
C SER A 183 15.56 13.62 -14.86
#